data_3d3ea2946fd10c7a42d8a0dd65d6629f
#
_entry.id   3d3ea2946fd10c7a42d8a0dd65d6629f
#
_cell.length_a   1.000
_cell.length_b   1.000
_cell.length_c   1.000
_cell.angle_alpha   90.00
_cell.angle_beta   90.00
_cell.angle_gamma   90.00
#
_symmetry.space_group_name_H-M   'P 1'
#
loop_
_entity.id
_entity.type
_entity.pdbx_description
1 polymer ?
#
loop_
_entity_poly.entity_id
_entity_poly.type
_entity_poly.pdbx_seq_one_letter_code
_entity_poly.pdbx_strand_id
1 'polypeptide(L)'
;TAVGTAAMIANTTGANGTAVGGLALDANTTGANNTAVGKSSLSANTTGTQNTAVGTGALDANTTANNNNAFGYDALGANTTGALNSAFGEESLLANTTGSSNTAIGSAALTANTTASNNTAVGRLALAANTTGEKNTAVGANAADAITTGTANTSIGLESLTTLTTGSNNTAVGEQALADSTTSSNNTAVGRKALKENSTGDDNTAVGREALLENTTASGNVAIGNQSLRENTEGHTNTAVGSSSGQSITTGDENVTIGHGALDGGTTVNGNTAVGTDTMGSASYSGSYNTAVGYNAMLVATSVSGTTAIGNQALDALTTGDNNTAVGAGALGACTTGTNNTALGVFALSTATTATDNTAIGQDALTAVTTGSRNVAVGEDAGKNVTTGQENVLIGRDCGDSLTTGNQNVAIGMECFIDATSASESVAVGFQALENATGGSNTAVGYKAGEDVTSGTNNFFFGKETGRSGSPGGSITSGNNEGVLGNSNVSKINTQVSITVASDERDKTDFQPLNAGLDFVNQLTPYTYYWDKRTNYVNWEENPDTDLDTIEHDGTHKEDWMDIGFKAQDVIALEKAIGHDLEDKTNLVSQRTSDGKMYQLQYEKFVPILVKAVQELTAKVEELEKN
;
A
#
# COMPACT_ATOMS: atom_id res chain seq x y z
N THR A 1 -13.65 80.88 -3.51
CA THR A 1 -12.37 81.56 -3.63
C THR A 1 -11.84 81.34 -5.05
N ALA A 2 -11.57 82.39 -5.81
CA ALA A 2 -10.96 82.35 -7.13
C ALA A 2 -9.69 83.21 -7.20
N VAL A 3 -8.57 82.65 -7.68
CA VAL A 3 -7.27 83.32 -7.83
C VAL A 3 -6.66 82.87 -9.16
N GLY A 4 -6.54 83.74 -10.13
CA GLY A 4 -5.95 83.47 -11.44
C GLY A 4 -6.72 83.99 -12.59
N THR A 5 -6.10 84.01 -13.81
CA THR A 5 -6.78 84.50 -15.06
C THR A 5 -7.91 83.56 -15.41
N ALA A 6 -9.16 84.08 -15.50
CA ALA A 6 -10.38 83.32 -15.78
C ALA A 6 -10.75 82.20 -14.79
N ALA A 7 -10.25 82.19 -13.56
CA ALA A 7 -10.65 81.25 -12.53
C ALA A 7 -12.12 81.40 -12.14
N MET A 8 -12.96 80.34 -12.22
CA MET A 8 -14.41 80.29 -11.90
C MET A 8 -15.24 81.38 -12.65
N ILE A 9 -14.89 81.72 -13.84
CA ILE A 9 -15.53 82.89 -14.57
C ILE A 9 -17.02 82.62 -14.90
N ALA A 10 -17.41 81.36 -15.18
CA ALA A 10 -18.79 80.98 -15.49
C ALA A 10 -19.67 80.63 -14.28
N ASN A 11 -19.17 80.69 -13.05
CA ASN A 11 -19.89 80.21 -11.88
C ASN A 11 -21.14 81.07 -11.58
N THR A 12 -22.30 80.42 -11.59
CA THR A 12 -23.61 81.13 -11.39
C THR A 12 -24.14 80.88 -9.96
N THR A 13 -24.29 79.62 -9.56
CA THR A 13 -24.87 79.25 -8.28
C THR A 13 -24.02 78.21 -7.47
N GLY A 14 -22.90 77.75 -8.04
CA GLY A 14 -22.00 76.80 -7.36
C GLY A 14 -21.43 77.39 -6.08
N ALA A 15 -21.69 76.73 -4.94
CA ALA A 15 -21.25 77.15 -3.61
C ALA A 15 -19.96 76.40 -3.17
N ASN A 16 -19.21 77.04 -2.25
CA ASN A 16 -18.06 76.48 -1.61
C ASN A 16 -16.91 76.06 -2.57
N GLY A 17 -16.80 76.67 -3.72
CA GLY A 17 -15.73 76.39 -4.68
C GLY A 17 -14.40 77.10 -4.31
N THR A 18 -13.31 76.44 -4.57
CA THR A 18 -11.94 76.97 -4.49
C THR A 18 -11.25 76.77 -5.83
N ALA A 19 -10.82 77.87 -6.52
CA ALA A 19 -10.09 77.82 -7.77
C ALA A 19 -8.81 78.67 -7.67
N VAL A 20 -7.64 78.08 -7.85
CA VAL A 20 -6.36 78.77 -7.85
C VAL A 20 -5.52 78.33 -9.05
N GLY A 21 -5.42 79.19 -10.01
CA GLY A 21 -4.73 78.96 -11.31
C GLY A 21 -5.44 79.56 -12.49
N GLY A 22 -4.73 79.76 -13.61
CA GLY A 22 -5.36 80.19 -14.85
C GLY A 22 -6.33 79.16 -15.42
N LEU A 23 -7.58 79.53 -15.74
CA LEU A 23 -8.64 78.62 -16.21
C LEU A 23 -9.08 77.55 -15.22
N ALA A 24 -8.79 77.69 -13.90
CA ALA A 24 -9.25 76.73 -12.87
C ALA A 24 -10.79 76.93 -12.70
N LEU A 25 -11.58 75.79 -12.82
CA LEU A 25 -13.07 75.81 -12.73
C LEU A 25 -13.74 76.86 -13.61
N ASP A 26 -13.18 77.22 -14.77
CA ASP A 26 -13.67 78.33 -15.55
C ASP A 26 -15.07 78.13 -16.18
N ALA A 27 -15.42 76.87 -16.57
CA ALA A 27 -16.75 76.49 -17.05
C ALA A 27 -17.79 76.16 -15.95
N ASN A 28 -17.45 76.19 -14.67
CA ASN A 28 -18.34 75.76 -13.59
C ASN A 28 -19.58 76.70 -13.52
N THR A 29 -20.77 76.08 -13.60
CA THR A 29 -22.03 76.88 -13.50
C THR A 29 -22.71 76.69 -12.15
N THR A 30 -23.06 75.46 -11.82
CA THR A 30 -23.80 75.10 -10.58
C THR A 30 -23.09 74.15 -9.68
N GLY A 31 -21.95 73.56 -10.09
CA GLY A 31 -21.19 72.61 -9.35
C GLY A 31 -20.68 73.15 -7.99
N ALA A 32 -21.04 72.51 -6.89
CA ALA A 32 -20.67 72.92 -5.53
C ALA A 32 -19.57 72.07 -4.90
N ASN A 33 -18.89 72.60 -3.90
CA ASN A 33 -17.86 71.92 -3.11
C ASN A 33 -16.65 71.39 -3.93
N ASN A 34 -16.30 72.11 -5.02
CA ASN A 34 -15.15 71.72 -5.84
C ASN A 34 -13.88 72.46 -5.40
N THR A 35 -12.76 71.82 -5.42
CA THR A 35 -11.44 72.42 -5.20
C THR A 35 -10.57 72.21 -6.43
N ALA A 36 -10.11 73.27 -7.07
CA ALA A 36 -9.21 73.21 -8.22
C ALA A 36 -7.97 74.11 -7.99
N VAL A 37 -6.79 73.50 -8.00
CA VAL A 37 -5.51 74.15 -7.79
C VAL A 37 -4.54 73.74 -8.91
N GLY A 38 -4.29 74.66 -9.86
CA GLY A 38 -3.45 74.42 -11.02
C GLY A 38 -4.00 75.03 -12.26
N LYS A 39 -3.19 75.23 -13.32
CA LYS A 39 -3.64 75.69 -14.62
C LYS A 39 -4.59 74.64 -15.23
N SER A 40 -5.78 75.09 -15.69
CA SER A 40 -6.83 74.28 -16.35
C SER A 40 -7.32 73.08 -15.45
N SER A 41 -7.17 73.15 -14.13
CA SER A 41 -7.75 72.14 -13.25
C SER A 41 -9.29 72.26 -13.21
N LEU A 42 -10.03 71.13 -13.45
CA LEU A 42 -11.50 71.10 -13.54
C LEU A 42 -12.06 72.18 -14.55
N SER A 43 -11.36 72.48 -15.65
CA SER A 43 -11.72 73.57 -16.53
C SER A 43 -13.08 73.34 -17.22
N ALA A 44 -13.40 72.12 -17.68
CA ALA A 44 -14.68 71.79 -18.33
C ALA A 44 -15.84 71.49 -17.36
N ASN A 45 -15.66 71.57 -16.06
CA ASN A 45 -16.69 71.16 -15.08
C ASN A 45 -17.88 72.20 -15.15
N THR A 46 -19.09 71.67 -15.41
CA THR A 46 -20.29 72.50 -15.43
C THR A 46 -21.15 72.33 -14.20
N THR A 47 -21.55 71.08 -13.87
CA THR A 47 -22.48 70.78 -12.77
C THR A 47 -21.90 69.78 -11.77
N GLY A 48 -20.72 69.15 -12.04
CA GLY A 48 -20.09 68.21 -11.19
C GLY A 48 -19.78 68.79 -9.80
N THR A 49 -19.98 67.96 -8.72
CA THR A 49 -19.84 68.39 -7.33
C THR A 49 -18.82 67.54 -6.57
N GLN A 50 -18.26 68.13 -5.50
CA GLN A 50 -17.38 67.40 -4.58
C GLN A 50 -16.12 66.84 -5.27
N ASN A 51 -15.57 67.47 -6.24
CA ASN A 51 -14.36 67.11 -6.94
C ASN A 51 -13.16 67.91 -6.37
N THR A 52 -12.03 67.23 -6.22
CA THR A 52 -10.75 67.84 -5.84
C THR A 52 -9.72 67.62 -6.95
N ALA A 53 -9.22 68.65 -7.54
CA ALA A 53 -8.19 68.62 -8.58
C ALA A 53 -6.99 69.53 -8.20
N VAL A 54 -5.83 68.92 -8.06
CA VAL A 54 -4.58 69.59 -7.72
C VAL A 54 -3.51 69.20 -8.73
N GLY A 55 -3.14 70.08 -9.60
CA GLY A 55 -2.19 69.82 -10.68
C GLY A 55 -2.63 70.52 -11.99
N THR A 56 -1.68 70.79 -12.90
CA THR A 56 -1.99 71.26 -14.24
C THR A 56 -2.75 70.18 -15.01
N GLY A 57 -3.90 70.48 -15.59
CA GLY A 57 -4.75 69.58 -16.37
C GLY A 57 -5.49 68.50 -15.50
N ALA A 58 -5.39 68.56 -14.19
CA ALA A 58 -6.11 67.61 -13.36
C ALA A 58 -7.64 67.76 -13.52
N LEU A 59 -8.34 66.63 -13.89
CA LEU A 59 -9.80 66.64 -14.17
C LEU A 59 -10.25 67.69 -15.18
N ASP A 60 -9.43 68.11 -16.15
CA ASP A 60 -9.76 69.19 -17.03
C ASP A 60 -10.96 68.90 -17.91
N ALA A 61 -11.19 67.64 -18.38
CA ALA A 61 -12.34 67.25 -19.19
C ALA A 61 -13.62 66.94 -18.39
N ASN A 62 -13.59 66.99 -17.06
CA ASN A 62 -14.74 66.61 -16.21
C ASN A 62 -15.90 67.55 -16.43
N THR A 63 -17.07 67.04 -16.82
CA THR A 63 -18.25 67.88 -17.07
C THR A 63 -19.30 67.84 -15.98
N THR A 64 -19.77 66.64 -15.67
CA THR A 64 -20.88 66.42 -14.72
C THR A 64 -20.55 65.42 -13.59
N ALA A 65 -19.39 64.78 -13.64
CA ALA A 65 -19.03 63.74 -12.67
C ALA A 65 -18.75 64.31 -11.27
N ASN A 66 -19.02 63.50 -10.25
CA ASN A 66 -18.93 63.85 -8.84
C ASN A 66 -17.92 62.98 -8.07
N ASN A 67 -17.46 63.54 -6.97
CA ASN A 67 -16.66 62.80 -5.98
C ASN A 67 -15.33 62.24 -6.57
N ASN A 68 -14.71 62.94 -7.49
CA ASN A 68 -13.39 62.57 -8.01
C ASN A 68 -12.28 63.33 -7.28
N ASN A 69 -11.18 62.65 -7.00
CA ASN A 69 -9.99 63.25 -6.41
C ASN A 69 -8.79 63.03 -7.36
N ALA A 70 -8.19 64.09 -7.85
CA ALA A 70 -7.05 64.06 -8.76
C ALA A 70 -5.91 64.93 -8.25
N PHE A 71 -4.75 64.34 -8.02
CA PHE A 71 -3.53 64.99 -7.57
C PHE A 71 -2.34 64.60 -8.46
N GLY A 72 -1.93 65.51 -9.32
CA GLY A 72 -0.84 65.29 -10.27
C GLY A 72 -1.06 65.97 -11.58
N TYR A 73 0.00 66.10 -12.41
CA TYR A 73 -0.06 66.53 -13.77
C TYR A 73 -0.97 65.58 -14.59
N ASP A 74 -2.00 66.10 -15.27
CA ASP A 74 -3.00 65.37 -16.08
C ASP A 74 -3.67 64.19 -15.38
N ALA A 75 -3.70 64.14 -14.04
CA ALA A 75 -4.42 63.11 -13.28
C ALA A 75 -5.92 63.20 -13.60
N LEU A 76 -6.55 62.06 -14.10
CA LEU A 76 -7.94 62.00 -14.56
C LEU A 76 -8.24 63.03 -15.68
N GLY A 77 -7.23 63.39 -16.48
CA GLY A 77 -7.38 64.48 -17.48
C GLY A 77 -8.51 64.27 -18.47
N ALA A 78 -8.76 63.11 -19.02
CA ALA A 78 -9.81 62.80 -19.97
C ALA A 78 -11.19 62.45 -19.35
N ASN A 79 -11.33 62.44 -18.00
CA ASN A 79 -12.55 62.00 -17.31
C ASN A 79 -13.74 62.92 -17.67
N THR A 80 -14.82 62.40 -18.23
CA THR A 80 -16.02 63.18 -18.56
C THR A 80 -17.16 62.97 -17.57
N THR A 81 -17.59 61.70 -17.38
CA THR A 81 -18.75 61.37 -16.57
C THR A 81 -18.45 60.32 -15.49
N GLY A 82 -17.22 59.75 -15.45
CA GLY A 82 -16.81 58.79 -14.43
C GLY A 82 -16.76 59.39 -13.02
N ALA A 83 -17.39 58.78 -12.04
CA ALA A 83 -17.50 59.28 -10.67
C ALA A 83 -16.74 58.42 -9.65
N LEU A 84 -16.46 58.96 -8.47
CA LEU A 84 -15.84 58.24 -7.35
C LEU A 84 -14.41 57.71 -7.65
N ASN A 85 -13.68 58.35 -8.53
CA ASN A 85 -12.30 57.99 -8.85
C ASN A 85 -11.31 58.74 -7.94
N SER A 86 -10.24 58.07 -7.57
CA SER A 86 -9.12 58.67 -6.79
C SER A 86 -7.82 58.46 -7.56
N ALA A 87 -7.20 59.51 -8.06
CA ALA A 87 -5.97 59.49 -8.83
C ALA A 87 -4.89 60.35 -8.17
N PHE A 88 -3.78 59.74 -7.79
CA PHE A 88 -2.64 60.39 -7.12
C PHE A 88 -1.33 60.03 -7.87
N GLY A 89 -0.83 60.95 -8.67
CA GLY A 89 0.38 60.76 -9.46
C GLY A 89 0.24 61.40 -10.83
N GLU A 90 1.35 61.70 -11.47
CA GLU A 90 1.43 62.17 -12.87
C GLU A 90 0.76 61.12 -13.78
N GLU A 91 -0.17 61.58 -14.65
CA GLU A 91 -0.90 60.75 -15.63
C GLU A 91 -1.67 59.55 -15.02
N SER A 92 -1.96 59.56 -13.71
CA SER A 92 -2.80 58.53 -13.11
C SER A 92 -4.24 58.66 -13.64
N LEU A 93 -4.83 57.52 -14.15
CA LEU A 93 -6.15 57.47 -14.81
C LEU A 93 -6.29 58.50 -15.96
N LEU A 94 -5.22 58.83 -16.67
CA LEU A 94 -5.21 59.85 -17.71
C LEU A 94 -6.34 59.67 -18.74
N ALA A 95 -6.46 58.48 -19.34
CA ALA A 95 -7.39 58.18 -20.41
C ALA A 95 -8.83 57.85 -19.94
N ASN A 96 -9.11 57.87 -18.65
CA ASN A 96 -10.43 57.49 -18.12
C ASN A 96 -11.51 58.47 -18.62
N THR A 97 -12.55 57.94 -19.26
CA THR A 97 -13.68 58.79 -19.77
C THR A 97 -14.94 58.60 -18.91
N THR A 98 -15.40 57.38 -18.75
CA THR A 98 -16.65 57.04 -18.05
C THR A 98 -16.49 56.06 -16.90
N GLY A 99 -15.30 55.43 -16.74
CA GLY A 99 -15.00 54.47 -15.64
C GLY A 99 -15.16 55.12 -14.26
N SER A 100 -15.74 54.37 -13.33
CA SER A 100 -16.07 54.85 -11.97
C SER A 100 -15.47 53.98 -10.89
N SER A 101 -15.32 54.53 -9.69
CA SER A 101 -14.85 53.80 -8.52
C SER A 101 -13.43 53.20 -8.69
N ASN A 102 -12.57 53.86 -9.42
CA ASN A 102 -11.18 53.45 -9.59
C ASN A 102 -10.26 54.19 -8.62
N THR A 103 -9.27 53.50 -8.11
CA THR A 103 -8.19 54.05 -7.28
C THR A 103 -6.85 53.86 -8.00
N ALA A 104 -6.16 54.93 -8.33
CA ALA A 104 -4.86 54.92 -8.97
C ALA A 104 -3.85 55.78 -8.16
N ILE A 105 -2.85 55.17 -7.60
CA ILE A 105 -1.82 55.83 -6.80
C ILE A 105 -0.44 55.51 -7.36
N GLY A 106 0.19 56.43 -7.99
CA GLY A 106 1.49 56.29 -8.65
C GLY A 106 1.53 56.90 -10.03
N SER A 107 2.74 57.26 -10.53
CA SER A 107 2.91 57.77 -11.89
C SER A 107 2.43 56.75 -12.92
N ALA A 108 1.56 57.16 -13.85
CA ALA A 108 0.94 56.35 -14.90
C ALA A 108 0.16 55.12 -14.41
N ALA A 109 -0.30 55.07 -13.14
CA ALA A 109 -1.19 54.01 -12.67
C ALA A 109 -2.55 54.12 -13.40
N LEU A 110 -3.06 52.99 -13.99
CA LEU A 110 -4.30 52.96 -14.79
C LEU A 110 -4.33 53.99 -15.94
N THR A 111 -3.20 54.34 -16.52
CA THR A 111 -3.11 55.45 -17.47
C THR A 111 -3.97 55.21 -18.72
N ALA A 112 -4.11 53.98 -19.24
CA ALA A 112 -4.91 53.63 -20.41
C ALA A 112 -6.39 53.32 -20.11
N ASN A 113 -6.82 53.36 -18.85
CA ASN A 113 -8.20 53.01 -18.47
C ASN A 113 -9.20 53.93 -19.16
N THR A 114 -10.15 53.41 -19.91
CA THR A 114 -11.15 54.23 -20.60
C THR A 114 -12.53 54.17 -19.94
N THR A 115 -13.12 52.99 -19.87
CA THR A 115 -14.48 52.78 -19.36
C THR A 115 -14.57 51.87 -18.17
N ALA A 116 -13.48 51.19 -17.82
CA ALA A 116 -13.48 50.17 -16.76
C ALA A 116 -13.66 50.77 -15.36
N SER A 117 -14.34 50.02 -14.51
CA SER A 117 -14.71 50.45 -13.16
C SER A 117 -14.20 49.47 -12.09
N ASN A 118 -14.15 49.94 -10.83
CA ASN A 118 -13.82 49.15 -9.66
C ASN A 118 -12.37 48.59 -9.67
N ASN A 119 -11.43 49.27 -10.30
CA ASN A 119 -10.02 48.88 -10.29
C ASN A 119 -9.24 49.61 -9.19
N THR A 120 -8.29 48.93 -8.59
CA THR A 120 -7.34 49.51 -7.64
C THR A 120 -5.92 49.31 -8.15
N ALA A 121 -5.18 50.38 -8.40
CA ALA A 121 -3.79 50.37 -8.83
C ALA A 121 -2.93 51.21 -7.90
N VAL A 122 -1.97 50.63 -7.24
CA VAL A 122 -1.04 51.33 -6.33
C VAL A 122 0.40 50.95 -6.70
N GLY A 123 1.09 51.88 -7.30
CA GLY A 123 2.47 51.71 -7.79
C GLY A 123 2.67 52.35 -9.16
N ARG A 124 3.94 52.64 -9.50
CA ARG A 124 4.29 53.15 -10.84
C ARG A 124 3.90 52.11 -11.91
N LEU A 125 3.15 52.53 -12.92
CA LEU A 125 2.66 51.69 -14.03
C LEU A 125 1.76 50.53 -13.61
N ALA A 126 1.22 50.50 -12.40
CA ALA A 126 0.26 49.45 -12.00
C ALA A 126 -0.99 49.54 -12.90
N LEU A 127 -1.42 48.42 -13.54
CA LEU A 127 -2.54 48.32 -14.49
C LEU A 127 -2.43 49.35 -15.64
N ALA A 128 -1.23 49.69 -16.10
CA ALA A 128 -1.03 50.80 -17.06
C ALA A 128 -1.76 50.59 -18.39
N ALA A 129 -1.80 49.39 -18.95
CA ALA A 129 -2.46 49.08 -20.23
C ALA A 129 -3.96 48.77 -20.10
N ASN A 130 -4.55 48.78 -18.90
CA ASN A 130 -5.95 48.39 -18.71
C ASN A 130 -6.89 49.35 -19.45
N THR A 131 -7.71 48.79 -20.33
CA THR A 131 -8.71 49.62 -21.10
C THR A 131 -10.13 49.38 -20.59
N THR A 132 -10.59 48.13 -20.58
CA THR A 132 -11.97 47.77 -20.24
C THR A 132 -12.05 46.68 -19.14
N GLY A 133 -10.93 46.19 -18.63
CA GLY A 133 -10.90 45.17 -17.54
C GLY A 133 -11.38 45.76 -16.20
N GLU A 134 -12.34 45.14 -15.57
CA GLU A 134 -12.95 45.58 -14.30
C GLU A 134 -12.50 44.75 -13.09
N LYS A 135 -12.64 45.30 -11.90
CA LYS A 135 -12.43 44.63 -10.63
C LYS A 135 -11.01 44.07 -10.45
N ASN A 136 -10.03 44.70 -11.07
CA ASN A 136 -8.62 44.31 -10.87
C ASN A 136 -8.01 45.08 -9.68
N THR A 137 -7.18 44.39 -8.91
CA THR A 137 -6.39 45.00 -7.84
C THR A 137 -4.90 44.77 -8.13
N ALA A 138 -4.13 45.82 -8.30
CA ALA A 138 -2.69 45.78 -8.53
C ALA A 138 -1.97 46.67 -7.53
N VAL A 139 -1.04 46.08 -6.78
CA VAL A 139 -0.22 46.77 -5.77
C VAL A 139 1.26 46.40 -5.98
N GLY A 140 2.02 47.34 -6.49
CA GLY A 140 3.45 47.16 -6.80
C GLY A 140 3.85 47.88 -8.07
N ALA A 141 5.14 48.17 -8.25
CA ALA A 141 5.61 48.73 -9.53
C ALA A 141 5.49 47.67 -10.63
N ASN A 142 4.95 48.08 -11.79
CA ASN A 142 4.64 47.23 -12.95
C ASN A 142 3.74 46.02 -12.60
N ALA A 143 2.93 46.10 -11.54
CA ALA A 143 1.97 45.04 -11.21
C ALA A 143 0.81 45.05 -12.24
N ALA A 144 0.59 43.93 -12.91
CA ALA A 144 -0.48 43.73 -13.93
C ALA A 144 -0.47 44.83 -15.04
N ASP A 145 0.69 45.33 -15.41
CA ASP A 145 0.83 46.49 -16.28
C ASP A 145 0.41 46.22 -17.75
N ALA A 146 0.43 44.96 -18.21
CA ALA A 146 -0.02 44.57 -19.56
C ALA A 146 -1.51 44.18 -19.65
N ILE A 147 -2.27 44.11 -18.57
CA ILE A 147 -3.70 43.73 -18.61
C ILE A 147 -4.46 44.78 -19.47
N THR A 148 -5.19 44.28 -20.47
CA THR A 148 -6.05 45.13 -21.33
C THR A 148 -7.53 44.97 -21.02
N THR A 149 -8.04 43.74 -21.08
CA THR A 149 -9.46 43.41 -20.89
C THR A 149 -9.72 42.39 -19.78
N GLY A 150 -8.67 41.77 -19.19
CA GLY A 150 -8.79 40.82 -18.10
C GLY A 150 -9.51 41.40 -16.87
N THR A 151 -10.34 40.58 -16.21
CA THR A 151 -11.19 41.03 -15.10
C THR A 151 -10.92 40.23 -13.81
N ALA A 152 -11.21 40.85 -12.68
CA ALA A 152 -11.17 40.18 -11.36
C ALA A 152 -9.78 39.57 -11.00
N ASN A 153 -8.70 40.20 -11.45
CA ASN A 153 -7.34 39.77 -11.10
C ASN A 153 -6.84 40.51 -9.85
N THR A 154 -6.12 39.81 -9.01
CA THR A 154 -5.39 40.36 -7.86
C THR A 154 -3.89 40.17 -8.08
N SER A 155 -3.14 41.27 -8.18
CA SER A 155 -1.70 41.33 -8.43
C SER A 155 -1.02 42.14 -7.35
N ILE A 156 -0.28 41.51 -6.45
CA ILE A 156 0.41 42.18 -5.34
C ILE A 156 1.89 41.80 -5.33
N GLY A 157 2.75 42.71 -5.70
CA GLY A 157 4.19 42.50 -5.77
C GLY A 157 4.83 43.21 -6.97
N LEU A 158 6.14 43.38 -6.93
CA LEU A 158 6.93 43.88 -8.05
C LEU A 158 6.80 42.91 -9.24
N GLU A 159 6.38 43.42 -10.41
CA GLU A 159 6.26 42.63 -11.64
C GLU A 159 5.36 41.38 -11.52
N SER A 160 4.38 41.36 -10.63
CA SER A 160 3.37 40.29 -10.60
C SER A 160 2.38 40.47 -11.75
N LEU A 161 1.99 39.35 -12.44
CA LEU A 161 1.08 39.39 -13.62
C LEU A 161 1.48 40.38 -14.73
N THR A 162 2.77 40.63 -14.92
CA THR A 162 3.25 41.72 -15.76
C THR A 162 2.98 41.52 -17.27
N THR A 163 2.82 40.27 -17.76
CA THR A 163 2.54 39.98 -19.19
C THR A 163 1.09 39.60 -19.48
N LEU A 164 0.23 39.48 -18.46
CA LEU A 164 -1.16 39.05 -18.61
C LEU A 164 -1.95 40.09 -19.40
N THR A 165 -2.64 39.67 -20.49
CA THR A 165 -3.42 40.55 -21.32
C THR A 165 -4.94 40.43 -21.13
N THR A 166 -5.48 39.22 -21.25
CA THR A 166 -6.94 38.98 -21.27
C THR A 166 -7.42 38.00 -20.20
N GLY A 167 -6.52 37.28 -19.52
CA GLY A 167 -6.85 36.32 -18.46
C GLY A 167 -7.58 36.95 -17.27
N SER A 168 -8.43 36.18 -16.63
CA SER A 168 -9.31 36.65 -15.54
C SER A 168 -9.25 35.72 -14.31
N ASN A 169 -9.67 36.27 -13.17
CA ASN A 169 -9.76 35.53 -11.90
C ASN A 169 -8.41 35.01 -11.38
N ASN A 170 -7.30 35.61 -11.70
CA ASN A 170 -6.00 35.23 -11.20
C ASN A 170 -5.68 35.96 -9.88
N THR A 171 -5.04 35.27 -8.97
CA THR A 171 -4.47 35.82 -7.73
C THR A 171 -2.97 35.63 -7.75
N ALA A 172 -2.21 36.70 -7.83
CA ALA A 172 -0.75 36.70 -7.82
C ALA A 172 -0.23 37.56 -6.64
N VAL A 173 0.39 36.97 -5.67
CA VAL A 173 0.93 37.64 -4.48
C VAL A 173 2.41 37.27 -4.30
N GLY A 174 3.29 38.20 -4.58
CA GLY A 174 4.73 38.01 -4.51
C GLY A 174 5.48 38.62 -5.68
N GLU A 175 6.76 38.92 -5.53
CA GLU A 175 7.62 39.36 -6.62
C GLU A 175 7.62 38.35 -7.76
N GLN A 176 7.27 38.78 -8.97
CA GLN A 176 7.20 37.98 -10.20
C GLN A 176 6.26 36.73 -10.10
N ALA A 177 5.24 36.77 -9.24
CA ALA A 177 4.19 35.73 -9.25
C ALA A 177 3.37 35.86 -10.55
N LEU A 178 3.19 34.74 -11.31
CA LEU A 178 2.50 34.71 -12.62
C LEU A 178 3.05 35.72 -13.62
N ALA A 179 4.34 36.04 -13.59
CA ALA A 179 4.90 37.14 -14.38
C ALA A 179 4.78 36.92 -15.87
N ASP A 180 5.01 35.71 -16.39
CA ASP A 180 5.07 35.40 -17.82
C ASP A 180 3.71 34.90 -18.38
N SER A 181 2.63 34.99 -17.57
CA SER A 181 1.26 34.60 -17.97
C SER A 181 0.71 35.55 -19.02
N THR A 182 0.14 35.01 -20.10
CA THR A 182 -0.40 35.82 -21.19
C THR A 182 -1.93 35.83 -21.24
N THR A 183 -2.57 34.70 -21.21
CA THR A 183 -4.04 34.57 -21.34
C THR A 183 -4.68 33.69 -20.28
N SER A 184 -3.88 33.13 -19.37
CA SER A 184 -4.34 32.15 -18.37
C SER A 184 -5.36 32.74 -17.37
N SER A 185 -6.21 31.86 -16.84
CA SER A 185 -7.29 32.23 -15.92
C SER A 185 -7.38 31.31 -14.72
N ASN A 186 -8.02 31.77 -13.66
CA ASN A 186 -8.32 30.99 -12.45
C ASN A 186 -7.10 30.48 -11.69
N ASN A 187 -5.94 31.09 -11.85
CA ASN A 187 -4.73 30.68 -11.16
C ASN A 187 -4.55 31.38 -9.81
N THR A 188 -4.04 30.68 -8.84
CA THR A 188 -3.62 31.22 -7.54
C THR A 188 -2.13 31.03 -7.38
N ALA A 189 -1.36 32.10 -7.34
CA ALA A 189 0.09 32.09 -7.12
C ALA A 189 0.45 32.98 -5.92
N VAL A 190 0.90 32.37 -4.85
CA VAL A 190 1.30 33.06 -3.62
C VAL A 190 2.74 32.70 -3.27
N GLY A 191 3.64 33.63 -3.44
CA GLY A 191 5.07 33.43 -3.18
C GLY A 191 5.93 34.04 -4.29
N ARG A 192 7.20 34.30 -3.98
CA ARG A 192 8.17 34.82 -4.94
C ARG A 192 8.33 33.80 -6.08
N LYS A 193 8.06 34.25 -7.32
CA LYS A 193 8.14 33.45 -8.55
C LYS A 193 7.21 32.22 -8.58
N ALA A 194 6.15 32.19 -7.80
CA ALA A 194 5.13 31.14 -7.92
C ALA A 194 4.46 31.24 -9.30
N LEU A 195 4.34 30.11 -10.04
CA LEU A 195 3.81 30.06 -11.42
C LEU A 195 4.43 31.07 -12.38
N LYS A 196 5.71 31.39 -12.21
CA LYS A 196 6.31 32.51 -12.97
C LYS A 196 6.21 32.32 -14.49
N GLU A 197 6.55 31.14 -15.02
CA GLU A 197 6.66 30.84 -16.45
C GLU A 197 5.33 30.34 -17.07
N ASN A 198 4.24 30.34 -16.29
CA ASN A 198 2.92 29.91 -16.78
C ASN A 198 2.42 30.81 -17.89
N SER A 199 2.41 30.34 -19.13
CA SER A 199 1.96 31.14 -20.27
C SER A 199 0.43 31.07 -20.46
N THR A 200 -0.14 29.87 -20.54
CA THR A 200 -1.56 29.65 -20.85
C THR A 200 -2.26 28.64 -19.93
N GLY A 201 -1.57 28.01 -18.96
CA GLY A 201 -2.17 27.04 -18.05
C GLY A 201 -3.21 27.66 -17.13
N ASP A 202 -4.37 27.02 -17.00
CA ASP A 202 -5.50 27.45 -16.20
C ASP A 202 -5.67 26.61 -14.92
N ASP A 203 -6.42 27.11 -13.95
CA ASP A 203 -6.87 26.39 -12.76
C ASP A 203 -5.74 25.85 -11.87
N ASN A 204 -4.55 26.46 -11.86
CA ASN A 204 -3.43 26.06 -11.04
C ASN A 204 -3.40 26.78 -9.70
N THR A 205 -2.99 26.09 -8.65
CA THR A 205 -2.74 26.65 -7.31
C THR A 205 -1.28 26.44 -6.92
N ALA A 206 -0.52 27.52 -6.78
CA ALA A 206 0.87 27.51 -6.36
C ALA A 206 1.07 28.39 -5.11
N VAL A 207 1.44 27.79 -4.01
CA VAL A 207 1.70 28.50 -2.74
C VAL A 207 3.08 28.14 -2.22
N GLY A 208 4.01 29.06 -2.31
CA GLY A 208 5.39 28.86 -1.91
C GLY A 208 6.37 29.50 -2.87
N ARG A 209 7.62 29.71 -2.42
CA ARG A 209 8.69 30.22 -3.29
C ARG A 209 8.96 29.22 -4.42
N GLU A 210 8.89 29.68 -5.66
CA GLU A 210 9.17 28.86 -6.86
C GLU A 210 8.26 27.60 -6.99
N ALA A 211 7.08 27.59 -6.37
CA ALA A 211 6.07 26.55 -6.62
C ALA A 211 5.57 26.67 -8.06
N LEU A 212 5.55 25.55 -8.82
CA LEU A 212 5.19 25.51 -10.26
C LEU A 212 5.95 26.55 -11.12
N LEU A 213 7.23 26.79 -10.80
CA LEU A 213 8.01 27.85 -11.45
C LEU A 213 8.00 27.73 -12.97
N GLU A 214 8.28 26.55 -13.52
CA GLU A 214 8.50 26.27 -14.94
C GLU A 214 7.22 25.82 -15.67
N ASN A 215 6.05 25.88 -15.02
CA ASN A 215 4.77 25.52 -15.65
C ASN A 215 4.53 26.40 -16.87
N THR A 216 4.30 25.81 -18.04
CA THR A 216 4.05 26.57 -19.27
C THR A 216 2.59 26.52 -19.69
N THR A 217 2.06 25.35 -19.95
CA THR A 217 0.70 25.15 -20.48
C THR A 217 -0.17 24.24 -19.62
N ALA A 218 0.42 23.60 -18.61
CA ALA A 218 -0.26 22.64 -17.77
C ALA A 218 -1.34 23.28 -16.88
N SER A 219 -2.41 22.55 -16.65
CA SER A 219 -3.60 23.02 -15.93
C SER A 219 -4.02 22.06 -14.81
N GLY A 220 -4.77 22.59 -13.84
CA GLY A 220 -5.34 21.78 -12.76
C GLY A 220 -4.35 21.29 -11.71
N ASN A 221 -3.16 21.88 -11.61
CA ASN A 221 -2.14 21.47 -10.66
C ASN A 221 -2.26 22.20 -9.32
N VAL A 222 -1.98 21.50 -8.23
CA VAL A 222 -1.89 22.06 -6.88
C VAL A 222 -0.47 21.85 -6.35
N ALA A 223 0.26 22.94 -6.10
CA ALA A 223 1.63 22.91 -5.56
C ALA A 223 1.72 23.81 -4.31
N ILE A 224 1.93 23.20 -3.16
CA ILE A 224 2.03 23.92 -1.88
C ILE A 224 3.35 23.58 -1.21
N GLY A 225 4.27 24.52 -1.17
CA GLY A 225 5.60 24.34 -0.57
C GLY A 225 6.70 25.01 -1.39
N ASN A 226 7.87 25.19 -0.79
CA ASN A 226 9.05 25.71 -1.51
C ASN A 226 9.46 24.72 -2.60
N GLN A 227 9.50 25.15 -3.87
CA GLN A 227 9.90 24.37 -5.05
C GLN A 227 9.03 23.11 -5.30
N SER A 228 7.80 23.08 -4.82
CA SER A 228 6.84 22.04 -5.13
C SER A 228 6.47 22.08 -6.61
N LEU A 229 6.53 20.94 -7.34
CA LEU A 229 6.32 20.84 -8.81
C LEU A 229 7.12 21.88 -9.61
N ARG A 230 8.33 22.21 -9.16
CA ARG A 230 9.10 23.33 -9.72
C ARG A 230 9.34 23.20 -11.22
N GLU A 231 9.69 22.02 -11.71
CA GLU A 231 10.09 21.74 -13.09
C GLU A 231 8.93 21.27 -13.99
N ASN A 232 7.68 21.30 -13.45
CA ASN A 232 6.51 20.90 -14.23
C ASN A 232 6.28 21.88 -15.40
N THR A 233 6.30 21.36 -16.63
CA THR A 233 6.07 22.16 -17.85
C THR A 233 4.70 21.90 -18.46
N GLU A 234 4.35 20.64 -18.70
CA GLU A 234 3.14 20.20 -19.39
C GLU A 234 2.30 19.17 -18.60
N GLY A 235 2.77 18.71 -17.41
CA GLY A 235 2.04 17.72 -16.59
C GLY A 235 0.79 18.30 -15.94
N HIS A 236 -0.36 17.64 -16.12
CA HIS A 236 -1.68 18.08 -15.66
C HIS A 236 -2.14 17.37 -14.38
N THR A 237 -3.02 17.99 -13.63
CA THR A 237 -3.77 17.40 -12.51
C THR A 237 -2.89 16.77 -11.41
N ASN A 238 -1.68 17.28 -11.23
CA ASN A 238 -0.81 16.86 -10.14
C ASN A 238 -1.12 17.61 -8.84
N THR A 239 -1.05 16.92 -7.73
CA THR A 239 -1.17 17.51 -6.39
C THR A 239 0.13 17.29 -5.62
N ALA A 240 0.82 18.37 -5.26
CA ALA A 240 2.06 18.32 -4.51
C ALA A 240 2.02 19.24 -3.28
N VAL A 241 2.26 18.67 -2.12
CA VAL A 241 2.26 19.39 -0.84
C VAL A 241 3.53 19.05 -0.05
N GLY A 242 4.40 20.01 0.11
CA GLY A 242 5.68 19.85 0.81
C GLY A 242 6.83 20.53 0.07
N SER A 243 7.94 20.79 0.76
CA SER A 243 9.14 21.32 0.11
C SER A 243 9.72 20.28 -0.84
N SER A 244 10.01 20.67 -2.08
CA SER A 244 10.52 19.82 -3.15
C SER A 244 9.65 18.59 -3.47
N SER A 245 8.37 18.63 -3.12
CA SER A 245 7.42 17.56 -3.45
C SER A 245 7.16 17.55 -4.97
N GLY A 246 7.41 16.43 -5.64
CA GLY A 246 7.26 16.30 -7.10
C GLY A 246 8.15 17.25 -7.90
N GLN A 247 9.29 17.70 -7.35
CA GLN A 247 10.08 18.81 -7.89
C GLN A 247 10.46 18.62 -9.35
N SER A 248 10.88 17.42 -9.74
CA SER A 248 11.40 17.11 -11.09
C SER A 248 10.34 16.57 -12.06
N ILE A 249 9.07 16.49 -11.68
CA ILE A 249 8.00 16.12 -12.61
C ILE A 249 7.92 17.21 -13.70
N THR A 250 8.07 16.79 -14.97
CA THR A 250 8.02 17.71 -16.12
C THR A 250 6.73 17.56 -16.92
N THR A 251 6.41 16.36 -17.38
CA THR A 251 5.23 16.08 -18.22
C THR A 251 4.34 14.95 -17.63
N GLY A 252 4.64 14.48 -16.42
CA GLY A 252 3.83 13.46 -15.76
C GLY A 252 2.50 13.98 -15.26
N ASP A 253 1.45 13.17 -15.38
CA ASP A 253 0.07 13.52 -15.03
C ASP A 253 -0.46 12.75 -13.81
N GLU A 254 -1.46 13.32 -13.14
CA GLU A 254 -2.28 12.62 -12.14
C GLU A 254 -1.50 12.10 -10.93
N ASN A 255 -0.38 12.71 -10.56
CA ASN A 255 0.40 12.30 -9.39
C ASN A 255 -0.07 13.04 -8.11
N VAL A 256 -0.07 12.33 -6.99
CA VAL A 256 -0.28 12.88 -5.65
C VAL A 256 1.02 12.72 -4.86
N THR A 257 1.66 13.83 -4.50
CA THR A 257 2.93 13.84 -3.77
C THR A 257 2.81 14.70 -2.51
N ILE A 258 2.92 14.10 -1.34
CA ILE A 258 2.75 14.81 -0.06
C ILE A 258 3.90 14.47 0.87
N GLY A 259 4.74 15.45 1.17
CA GLY A 259 5.91 15.29 2.03
C GLY A 259 7.13 15.99 1.45
N HIS A 260 8.16 16.19 2.28
CA HIS A 260 9.44 16.69 1.82
C HIS A 260 10.08 15.66 0.87
N GLY A 261 10.51 16.07 -0.33
CA GLY A 261 11.17 15.19 -1.29
C GLY A 261 10.34 13.98 -1.77
N ALA A 262 9.00 14.00 -1.59
CA ALA A 262 8.15 12.93 -2.10
C ALA A 262 8.12 12.99 -3.64
N LEU A 263 8.50 11.89 -4.31
CA LEU A 263 8.56 11.75 -5.78
C LEU A 263 9.37 12.89 -6.46
N ASP A 264 10.52 13.24 -5.87
CA ASP A 264 11.29 14.40 -6.34
C ASP A 264 12.14 14.11 -7.59
N GLY A 265 12.38 12.84 -7.95
CA GLY A 265 13.20 12.44 -9.10
C GLY A 265 12.43 11.97 -10.35
N GLY A 266 11.11 11.92 -10.30
CA GLY A 266 10.29 11.43 -11.43
C GLY A 266 10.02 12.53 -12.47
N THR A 267 10.35 12.31 -13.74
CA THR A 267 10.14 13.32 -14.80
C THR A 267 8.85 13.11 -15.61
N THR A 268 8.58 11.91 -16.09
CA THR A 268 7.45 11.58 -16.99
C THR A 268 6.48 10.55 -16.37
N VAL A 269 6.39 10.50 -15.06
CA VAL A 269 5.66 9.51 -14.27
C VAL A 269 4.17 9.85 -14.15
N ASN A 270 3.29 8.85 -14.18
CA ASN A 270 1.86 9.06 -14.14
C ASN A 270 1.15 8.25 -13.06
N GLY A 271 0.11 8.81 -12.47
CA GLY A 271 -0.79 8.11 -11.59
C GLY A 271 -0.16 7.57 -10.30
N ASN A 272 0.93 8.17 -9.81
CA ASN A 272 1.56 7.75 -8.56
C ASN A 272 0.99 8.49 -7.35
N THR A 273 0.87 7.79 -6.24
CA THR A 273 0.57 8.36 -4.92
C THR A 273 1.78 8.18 -4.00
N ALA A 274 2.45 9.26 -3.65
CA ALA A 274 3.62 9.30 -2.77
C ALA A 274 3.32 10.17 -1.54
N VAL A 275 3.16 9.57 -0.37
CA VAL A 275 2.82 10.29 0.87
C VAL A 275 3.82 9.95 1.97
N GLY A 276 4.65 10.90 2.34
CA GLY A 276 5.70 10.76 3.35
C GLY A 276 6.99 11.43 2.92
N THR A 277 7.90 11.66 3.85
CA THR A 277 9.22 12.21 3.53
C THR A 277 10.04 11.19 2.75
N ASP A 278 10.68 11.64 1.66
CA ASP A 278 11.55 10.85 0.77
C ASP A 278 10.88 9.57 0.21
N THR A 279 9.56 9.58 0.12
CA THR A 279 8.78 8.49 -0.49
C THR A 279 8.98 8.51 -2.00
N MET A 280 9.34 7.38 -2.64
CA MET A 280 9.73 7.32 -4.06
C MET A 280 10.81 8.36 -4.42
N GLY A 281 11.76 8.60 -3.49
CA GLY A 281 12.75 9.69 -3.55
C GLY A 281 13.94 9.45 -4.49
N SER A 282 13.90 8.43 -5.37
CA SER A 282 15.00 8.14 -6.31
C SER A 282 15.12 9.21 -7.39
N ALA A 283 16.30 9.75 -7.57
CA ALA A 283 16.60 10.75 -8.61
C ALA A 283 16.41 10.25 -10.07
N SER A 284 16.15 8.99 -10.28
CA SER A 284 15.96 8.36 -11.62
C SER A 284 14.65 7.61 -11.73
N TYR A 285 13.64 7.99 -10.96
CA TYR A 285 12.36 7.28 -10.96
C TYR A 285 11.61 7.46 -12.28
N SER A 286 11.14 6.36 -12.87
CA SER A 286 10.37 6.36 -14.14
C SER A 286 9.11 5.48 -14.08
N GLY A 287 8.75 4.98 -12.89
CA GLY A 287 7.59 4.12 -12.67
C GLY A 287 6.26 4.86 -12.67
N SER A 288 5.17 4.16 -12.93
CA SER A 288 3.81 4.71 -12.94
C SER A 288 2.81 3.80 -12.23
N TYR A 289 1.71 4.39 -11.77
CA TYR A 289 0.60 3.67 -11.10
C TYR A 289 1.02 2.97 -9.81
N ASN A 290 1.89 3.60 -9.01
CA ASN A 290 2.31 3.09 -7.72
C ASN A 290 1.69 3.87 -6.57
N THR A 291 1.49 3.19 -5.45
CA THR A 291 1.06 3.81 -4.19
C THR A 291 2.12 3.57 -3.13
N ALA A 292 2.76 4.62 -2.65
CA ALA A 292 3.70 4.55 -1.54
C ALA A 292 3.29 5.52 -0.44
N VAL A 293 3.15 5.01 0.78
CA VAL A 293 2.75 5.80 1.95
C VAL A 293 3.65 5.44 3.14
N GLY A 294 4.45 6.38 3.58
CA GLY A 294 5.35 6.19 4.72
C GLY A 294 6.71 6.85 4.51
N TYR A 295 7.46 7.05 5.59
CA TYR A 295 8.83 7.52 5.53
C TYR A 295 9.71 6.51 4.76
N ASN A 296 10.41 6.95 3.72
CA ASN A 296 11.27 6.13 2.87
C ASN A 296 10.58 4.94 2.18
N ALA A 297 9.26 4.92 2.04
CA ALA A 297 8.59 3.87 1.27
C ALA A 297 9.04 3.96 -0.21
N MET A 298 9.51 2.85 -0.79
CA MET A 298 10.05 2.77 -2.16
C MET A 298 11.18 3.78 -2.44
N LEU A 299 12.06 4.02 -1.46
CA LEU A 299 13.06 5.09 -1.51
C LEU A 299 13.95 5.05 -2.75
N VAL A 300 14.45 3.86 -3.16
CA VAL A 300 15.41 3.73 -4.26
C VAL A 300 14.81 3.20 -5.56
N ALA A 301 13.48 3.16 -5.66
CA ALA A 301 12.78 2.65 -6.84
C ALA A 301 13.19 3.42 -8.11
N THR A 302 13.41 2.70 -9.23
CA THR A 302 13.81 3.31 -10.50
C THR A 302 12.77 3.13 -11.60
N SER A 303 12.32 1.90 -11.90
CA SER A 303 11.33 1.63 -12.95
C SER A 303 10.31 0.59 -12.49
N VAL A 304 9.50 0.94 -11.50
CA VAL A 304 8.54 0.06 -10.83
C VAL A 304 7.12 0.49 -11.19
N SER A 305 6.24 -0.48 -11.50
CA SER A 305 4.84 -0.21 -11.83
C SER A 305 3.87 -1.16 -11.13
N GLY A 306 2.66 -0.67 -10.84
CA GLY A 306 1.60 -1.48 -10.24
C GLY A 306 1.89 -1.92 -8.79
N THR A 307 2.75 -1.22 -8.06
CA THR A 307 3.22 -1.61 -6.74
C THR A 307 2.57 -0.76 -5.64
N THR A 308 2.26 -1.40 -4.52
CA THR A 308 1.73 -0.75 -3.31
C THR A 308 2.70 -0.95 -2.14
N ALA A 309 3.16 0.13 -1.54
CA ALA A 309 4.07 0.15 -0.39
C ALA A 309 3.49 1.06 0.72
N ILE A 310 3.02 0.49 1.81
CA ILE A 310 2.43 1.25 2.92
C ILE A 310 3.13 0.89 4.22
N GLY A 311 3.89 1.81 4.77
CA GLY A 311 4.64 1.63 6.01
C GLY A 311 6.00 2.32 5.97
N ASN A 312 6.60 2.55 7.14
CA ASN A 312 7.98 3.01 7.24
C ASN A 312 8.91 1.99 6.56
N GLN A 313 9.70 2.45 5.57
CA GLN A 313 10.66 1.61 4.84
C GLN A 313 10.04 0.35 4.17
N ALA A 314 8.75 0.40 3.80
CA ALA A 314 8.17 -0.65 2.98
C ALA A 314 8.78 -0.57 1.56
N LEU A 315 9.33 -1.70 1.05
CA LEU A 315 9.97 -1.79 -0.26
C LEU A 315 11.10 -0.74 -0.49
N ASP A 316 11.81 -0.34 0.57
CA ASP A 316 12.79 0.74 0.48
C ASP A 316 14.01 0.41 -0.39
N ALA A 317 14.37 -0.87 -0.56
CA ALA A 317 15.44 -1.33 -1.45
C ALA A 317 14.97 -1.69 -2.88
N LEU A 318 13.66 -1.58 -3.19
CA LEU A 318 13.12 -1.99 -4.49
C LEU A 318 13.68 -1.13 -5.63
N THR A 319 14.21 -1.78 -6.67
CA THR A 319 14.73 -1.07 -7.87
C THR A 319 13.82 -1.22 -9.08
N THR A 320 13.47 -2.46 -9.49
CA THR A 320 12.76 -2.72 -10.74
C THR A 320 11.65 -3.77 -10.66
N GLY A 321 11.31 -4.29 -9.47
CA GLY A 321 10.28 -5.32 -9.30
C GLY A 321 8.85 -4.78 -9.36
N ASP A 322 8.03 -5.26 -10.29
CA ASP A 322 6.64 -4.84 -10.48
C ASP A 322 5.64 -5.64 -9.64
N ASN A 323 4.44 -5.10 -9.47
CA ASN A 323 3.26 -5.79 -8.93
C ASN A 323 3.45 -6.34 -7.49
N ASN A 324 4.24 -5.68 -6.66
CA ASN A 324 4.38 -6.04 -5.26
C ASN A 324 3.37 -5.29 -4.39
N THR A 325 2.86 -5.95 -3.35
CA THR A 325 2.05 -5.33 -2.31
C THR A 325 2.73 -5.50 -0.96
N ALA A 326 3.18 -4.43 -0.36
CA ALA A 326 3.82 -4.40 0.95
C ALA A 326 3.06 -3.46 1.89
N VAL A 327 2.51 -4.01 2.95
CA VAL A 327 1.80 -3.24 3.98
C VAL A 327 2.34 -3.60 5.36
N GLY A 328 3.07 -2.70 5.96
CA GLY A 328 3.75 -2.89 7.25
C GLY A 328 5.13 -2.26 7.26
N ALA A 329 5.64 -1.91 8.43
CA ALA A 329 7.00 -1.39 8.55
C ALA A 329 8.01 -2.46 8.12
N GLY A 330 8.93 -2.12 7.22
CA GLY A 330 9.95 -3.02 6.69
C GLY A 330 9.40 -4.21 5.88
N ALA A 331 8.12 -4.22 5.50
CA ALA A 331 7.58 -5.26 4.63
C ALA A 331 8.30 -5.22 3.27
N LEU A 332 8.82 -6.39 2.80
CA LEU A 332 9.65 -6.50 1.60
C LEU A 332 10.85 -5.53 1.56
N GLY A 333 11.39 -5.14 2.73
CA GLY A 333 12.41 -4.09 2.83
C GLY A 333 13.67 -4.36 2.01
N ALA A 334 14.17 -5.59 1.92
CA ALA A 334 15.34 -5.94 1.13
C ALA A 334 15.04 -6.30 -0.34
N CYS A 335 13.78 -6.23 -0.79
CA CYS A 335 13.40 -6.61 -2.15
C CYS A 335 14.03 -5.66 -3.17
N THR A 336 14.78 -6.21 -4.13
CA THR A 336 15.43 -5.42 -5.19
C THR A 336 14.73 -5.58 -6.54
N THR A 337 14.51 -6.80 -6.98
CA THR A 337 13.94 -7.12 -8.31
C THR A 337 12.80 -8.16 -8.25
N GLY A 338 12.41 -8.60 -7.04
CA GLY A 338 11.30 -9.54 -6.85
C GLY A 338 9.98 -8.97 -7.37
N THR A 339 9.10 -9.83 -7.92
CA THR A 339 7.82 -9.45 -8.49
C THR A 339 6.66 -10.25 -7.91
N ASN A 340 5.45 -9.70 -8.00
CA ASN A 340 4.20 -10.38 -7.63
C ASN A 340 4.17 -10.88 -6.17
N ASN A 341 4.88 -10.25 -5.25
CA ASN A 341 4.83 -10.63 -3.84
C ASN A 341 3.76 -9.83 -3.10
N THR A 342 3.07 -10.48 -2.17
CA THR A 342 2.15 -9.84 -1.22
C THR A 342 2.68 -10.03 0.19
N ALA A 343 3.02 -8.95 0.85
CA ALA A 343 3.48 -8.91 2.24
C ALA A 343 2.55 -7.99 3.07
N LEU A 344 1.86 -8.55 4.03
CA LEU A 344 0.98 -7.82 4.95
C LEU A 344 1.37 -8.14 6.40
N GLY A 345 2.11 -7.27 7.02
CA GLY A 345 2.63 -7.41 8.38
C GLY A 345 3.99 -6.73 8.55
N VAL A 346 4.33 -6.39 9.78
CA VAL A 346 5.65 -5.86 10.10
C VAL A 346 6.70 -6.91 9.77
N PHE A 347 7.73 -6.53 9.00
CA PHE A 347 8.81 -7.39 8.52
C PHE A 347 8.39 -8.63 7.70
N ALA A 348 7.16 -8.73 7.22
CA ALA A 348 6.76 -9.79 6.30
C ALA A 348 7.65 -9.75 5.04
N LEU A 349 8.26 -10.91 4.65
CA LEU A 349 9.20 -11.03 3.52
C LEU A 349 10.38 -10.02 3.56
N SER A 350 10.81 -9.59 4.74
CA SER A 350 11.72 -8.44 4.85
C SER A 350 13.10 -8.66 4.24
N THR A 351 13.58 -9.91 4.11
CA THR A 351 14.88 -10.23 3.51
C THR A 351 14.80 -10.74 2.05
N ALA A 352 13.59 -10.81 1.48
CA ALA A 352 13.38 -11.25 0.10
C ALA A 352 14.07 -10.29 -0.88
N THR A 353 15.07 -10.78 -1.62
CA THR A 353 15.82 -9.95 -2.58
C THR A 353 15.28 -10.07 -4.00
N THR A 354 15.18 -11.30 -4.51
CA THR A 354 14.74 -11.60 -5.87
C THR A 354 13.57 -12.60 -5.92
N ALA A 355 13.03 -12.94 -4.76
CA ALA A 355 11.91 -13.87 -4.60
C ALA A 355 10.65 -13.37 -5.33
N THR A 356 9.87 -14.30 -5.89
CA THR A 356 8.66 -13.97 -6.65
C THR A 356 7.45 -14.80 -6.22
N ASP A 357 6.26 -14.25 -6.48
CA ASP A 357 4.99 -14.97 -6.32
C ASP A 357 4.75 -15.48 -4.88
N ASN A 358 5.26 -14.81 -3.84
CA ASN A 358 5.03 -15.18 -2.45
C ASN A 358 3.87 -14.37 -1.85
N THR A 359 3.13 -15.02 -0.95
CA THR A 359 2.11 -14.37 -0.10
C THR A 359 2.48 -14.58 1.36
N ALA A 360 2.76 -13.51 2.08
CA ALA A 360 3.09 -13.50 3.50
C ALA A 360 2.14 -12.57 4.25
N ILE A 361 1.35 -13.11 5.15
CA ILE A 361 0.38 -12.36 5.95
C ILE A 361 0.60 -12.65 7.44
N GLY A 362 1.11 -11.71 8.17
CA GLY A 362 1.47 -11.82 9.58
C GLY A 362 2.80 -11.15 9.86
N GLN A 363 3.02 -10.78 11.12
CA GLN A 363 4.32 -10.29 11.56
C GLN A 363 5.37 -11.39 11.31
N ASP A 364 6.52 -11.01 10.78
CA ASP A 364 7.67 -11.89 10.49
C ASP A 364 7.36 -13.12 9.60
N ALA A 365 6.19 -13.18 8.94
CA ALA A 365 5.87 -14.24 7.99
C ALA A 365 6.88 -14.24 6.83
N LEU A 366 7.50 -15.40 6.55
CA LEU A 366 8.54 -15.60 5.51
C LEU A 366 9.72 -14.61 5.61
N THR A 367 10.05 -14.15 6.81
CA THR A 367 11.07 -13.11 7.03
C THR A 367 12.41 -13.45 6.42
N ALA A 368 12.88 -14.71 6.52
CA ALA A 368 14.20 -15.13 6.06
C ALA A 368 14.27 -15.50 4.56
N VAL A 369 13.16 -15.43 3.83
CA VAL A 369 13.15 -15.74 2.38
C VAL A 369 14.12 -14.82 1.65
N THR A 370 15.02 -15.41 0.86
CA THR A 370 15.94 -14.66 -0.02
C THR A 370 15.54 -14.81 -1.49
N THR A 371 15.44 -16.04 -1.98
CA THR A 371 15.11 -16.38 -3.37
C THR A 371 13.99 -17.40 -3.51
N GLY A 372 13.46 -17.93 -2.38
CA GLY A 372 12.31 -18.85 -2.37
C GLY A 372 11.08 -18.20 -3.01
N SER A 373 10.32 -18.97 -3.80
CA SER A 373 9.20 -18.43 -4.57
C SER A 373 7.96 -19.30 -4.47
N ARG A 374 6.80 -18.71 -4.75
CA ARG A 374 5.50 -19.40 -4.73
C ARG A 374 5.13 -19.99 -3.37
N ASN A 375 5.55 -19.34 -2.27
CA ASN A 375 5.15 -19.72 -0.93
C ASN A 375 3.93 -18.91 -0.46
N VAL A 376 3.06 -19.54 0.30
CA VAL A 376 1.95 -18.91 0.99
C VAL A 376 2.15 -19.12 2.50
N ALA A 377 2.31 -18.05 3.26
CA ALA A 377 2.41 -18.08 4.71
C ALA A 377 1.39 -17.12 5.34
N VAL A 378 0.59 -17.63 6.26
CA VAL A 378 -0.43 -16.84 6.97
C VAL A 378 -0.36 -17.14 8.46
N GLY A 379 0.07 -16.17 9.25
CA GLY A 379 0.25 -16.26 10.70
C GLY A 379 1.53 -15.55 11.13
N GLU A 380 1.60 -15.16 12.39
CA GLU A 380 2.82 -14.67 13.02
C GLU A 380 3.89 -15.78 12.94
N ASP A 381 5.10 -15.41 12.50
CA ASP A 381 6.25 -16.31 12.34
C ASP A 381 6.01 -17.52 11.39
N ALA A 382 4.94 -17.52 10.58
CA ALA A 382 4.70 -18.59 9.62
C ALA A 382 5.82 -18.67 8.58
N GLY A 383 6.52 -19.81 8.50
CA GLY A 383 7.65 -20.02 7.60
C GLY A 383 8.81 -19.05 7.81
N LYS A 384 8.99 -18.53 9.01
CA LYS A 384 9.96 -17.46 9.34
C LYS A 384 11.36 -17.73 8.81
N ASN A 385 11.87 -18.95 8.92
CA ASN A 385 13.23 -19.32 8.53
C ASN A 385 13.34 -19.91 7.11
N VAL A 386 12.27 -19.93 6.32
CA VAL A 386 12.34 -20.33 4.90
C VAL A 386 13.30 -19.41 4.17
N THR A 387 14.33 -19.97 3.52
CA THR A 387 15.34 -19.21 2.78
C THR A 387 15.18 -19.36 1.26
N THR A 388 15.32 -20.58 0.75
CA THR A 388 15.22 -20.93 -0.67
C THR A 388 14.09 -21.90 -0.98
N GLY A 389 13.37 -22.38 0.04
CA GLY A 389 12.21 -23.26 -0.11
C GLY A 389 11.14 -22.66 -1.02
N GLN A 390 10.47 -23.50 -1.81
CA GLN A 390 9.48 -23.08 -2.80
C GLN A 390 8.18 -23.87 -2.70
N GLU A 391 7.10 -23.26 -3.17
CA GLU A 391 5.82 -23.96 -3.32
C GLU A 391 5.24 -24.50 -2.00
N ASN A 392 5.53 -23.84 -0.86
CA ASN A 392 5.02 -24.21 0.44
C ASN A 392 3.74 -23.42 0.79
N VAL A 393 2.79 -24.08 1.46
CA VAL A 393 1.60 -23.47 2.08
C VAL A 393 1.71 -23.66 3.60
N LEU A 394 1.93 -22.57 4.34
CA LEU A 394 2.20 -22.55 5.78
C LEU A 394 1.18 -21.64 6.46
N ILE A 395 0.16 -22.21 7.11
CA ILE A 395 -0.95 -21.44 7.69
C ILE A 395 -1.09 -21.75 9.18
N GLY A 396 -0.82 -20.78 10.02
CA GLY A 396 -0.86 -20.88 11.48
C GLY A 396 0.32 -20.16 12.11
N ARG A 397 0.19 -19.74 13.36
CA ARG A 397 1.29 -19.16 14.12
C ARG A 397 2.41 -20.22 14.30
N ASP A 398 3.66 -19.82 14.10
CA ASP A 398 4.85 -20.68 14.16
C ASP A 398 4.78 -21.92 13.23
N CYS A 399 3.91 -21.90 12.22
CA CYS A 399 3.77 -23.01 11.27
C CYS A 399 4.98 -23.07 10.35
N GLY A 400 5.72 -24.19 10.35
CA GLY A 400 6.93 -24.36 9.54
C GLY A 400 8.06 -23.41 9.92
N ASP A 401 8.16 -23.01 11.20
CA ASP A 401 9.13 -22.00 11.65
C ASP A 401 10.58 -22.36 11.30
N SER A 402 11.02 -23.60 11.51
CA SER A 402 12.40 -24.02 11.21
C SER A 402 12.63 -24.44 9.75
N LEU A 403 11.61 -24.41 8.88
CA LEU A 403 11.74 -24.81 7.49
C LEU A 403 12.68 -23.85 6.75
N THR A 404 13.72 -24.38 6.11
CA THR A 404 14.72 -23.55 5.38
C THR A 404 14.69 -23.77 3.88
N THR A 405 14.87 -25.00 3.41
CA THR A 405 15.02 -25.35 1.99
C THR A 405 13.98 -26.34 1.46
N GLY A 406 13.08 -26.84 2.34
CA GLY A 406 12.03 -27.77 1.95
C GLY A 406 11.02 -27.16 0.96
N ASN A 407 10.51 -28.00 0.07
CA ASN A 407 9.62 -27.58 -1.00
C ASN A 407 8.31 -28.35 -1.01
N GLN A 408 7.26 -27.77 -1.57
CA GLN A 408 6.00 -28.45 -1.86
C GLN A 408 5.32 -29.03 -0.61
N ASN A 409 5.42 -28.33 0.51
CA ASN A 409 4.76 -28.73 1.75
C ASN A 409 3.43 -27.99 1.93
N VAL A 410 2.45 -28.68 2.53
CA VAL A 410 1.20 -28.09 2.99
C VAL A 410 1.13 -28.29 4.51
N ALA A 411 1.27 -27.20 5.26
CA ALA A 411 1.19 -27.21 6.72
C ALA A 411 0.12 -26.21 7.19
N ILE A 412 -0.91 -26.70 7.89
CA ILE A 412 -2.05 -25.91 8.35
C ILE A 412 -2.36 -26.22 9.81
N GLY A 413 -2.08 -25.29 10.69
CA GLY A 413 -2.26 -25.41 12.13
C GLY A 413 -1.19 -24.65 12.90
N MET A 414 -1.49 -24.25 14.13
CA MET A 414 -0.50 -23.63 15.00
C MET A 414 0.60 -24.66 15.36
N GLU A 415 1.87 -24.23 15.34
CA GLU A 415 3.03 -25.07 15.64
C GLU A 415 3.10 -26.36 14.80
N CYS A 416 2.50 -26.35 13.62
CA CYS A 416 2.49 -27.47 12.69
C CYS A 416 3.81 -27.48 11.90
N PHE A 417 4.44 -28.66 11.75
CA PHE A 417 5.66 -28.81 10.93
C PHE A 417 6.83 -27.90 11.39
N ILE A 418 6.94 -27.69 12.71
CA ILE A 418 7.80 -26.65 13.29
C ILE A 418 9.29 -26.93 13.11
N ASP A 419 9.76 -28.18 13.35
CA ASP A 419 11.18 -28.56 13.31
C ASP A 419 11.66 -29.05 11.93
N ALA A 420 10.79 -29.00 10.93
CA ALA A 420 11.09 -29.44 9.58
C ALA A 420 12.08 -28.48 8.89
N THR A 421 13.36 -28.83 8.84
CA THR A 421 14.38 -27.96 8.22
C THR A 421 14.44 -28.07 6.70
N SER A 422 14.38 -29.29 6.15
CA SER A 422 14.51 -29.56 4.71
C SER A 422 13.50 -30.56 4.16
N ALA A 423 12.52 -30.97 4.96
CA ALA A 423 11.47 -31.89 4.55
C ALA A 423 10.67 -31.30 3.38
N SER A 424 10.31 -32.15 2.43
CA SER A 424 9.58 -31.77 1.22
C SER A 424 8.40 -32.70 0.96
N GLU A 425 7.43 -32.25 0.15
CA GLU A 425 6.29 -33.06 -0.30
C GLU A 425 5.43 -33.59 0.87
N SER A 426 5.36 -32.87 1.98
CA SER A 426 4.63 -33.29 3.19
C SER A 426 3.33 -32.52 3.35
N VAL A 427 2.33 -33.19 3.94
CA VAL A 427 1.04 -32.61 4.31
C VAL A 427 0.83 -32.74 5.82
N ALA A 428 0.75 -31.63 6.52
CA ALA A 428 0.54 -31.55 7.97
C ALA A 428 -0.68 -30.66 8.27
N VAL A 429 -1.78 -31.22 8.73
CA VAL A 429 -3.00 -30.47 9.02
C VAL A 429 -3.46 -30.74 10.46
N GLY A 430 -3.36 -29.75 11.31
CA GLY A 430 -3.72 -29.83 12.72
C GLY A 430 -2.70 -29.16 13.63
N PHE A 431 -3.09 -28.84 14.85
CA PHE A 431 -2.17 -28.37 15.88
C PHE A 431 -1.03 -29.38 16.08
N GLN A 432 0.22 -28.94 15.97
CA GLN A 432 1.44 -29.76 16.11
C GLN A 432 1.45 -31.04 15.24
N ALA A 433 0.78 -31.03 14.09
CA ALA A 433 0.89 -32.14 13.15
C ALA A 433 2.28 -32.14 12.51
N LEU A 434 2.97 -33.30 12.49
CA LEU A 434 4.37 -33.47 12.03
C LEU A 434 5.35 -32.47 12.66
N GLU A 435 5.14 -32.09 13.91
CA GLU A 435 5.94 -31.05 14.61
C GLU A 435 7.44 -31.27 14.45
N ASN A 436 7.93 -32.50 14.73
CA ASN A 436 9.36 -32.83 14.77
C ASN A 436 9.91 -33.42 13.44
N ALA A 437 9.11 -33.42 12.35
CA ALA A 437 9.45 -34.18 11.16
C ALA A 437 10.52 -33.50 10.30
N THR A 438 11.70 -34.11 10.20
CA THR A 438 12.77 -33.71 9.26
C THR A 438 12.75 -34.55 7.97
N GLY A 439 12.08 -35.73 7.97
CA GLY A 439 11.86 -36.56 6.79
C GLY A 439 10.69 -36.04 5.94
N GLY A 440 10.77 -36.20 4.62
CA GLY A 440 9.77 -35.73 3.66
C GLY A 440 8.69 -36.74 3.28
N SER A 441 7.76 -36.33 2.42
CA SER A 441 6.67 -37.18 1.87
C SER A 441 5.73 -37.77 2.93
N ASN A 442 5.58 -37.13 4.08
CA ASN A 442 4.68 -37.57 5.14
C ASN A 442 3.32 -36.86 5.04
N THR A 443 2.23 -37.57 5.35
CA THR A 443 0.87 -37.01 5.41
C THR A 443 0.30 -37.18 6.81
N ALA A 444 -0.01 -36.11 7.51
CA ALA A 444 -0.63 -36.14 8.83
C ALA A 444 -1.85 -35.21 8.90
N VAL A 445 -2.98 -35.73 9.32
CA VAL A 445 -4.22 -34.96 9.49
C VAL A 445 -4.82 -35.26 10.86
N GLY A 446 -4.81 -34.31 11.75
CA GLY A 446 -5.33 -34.38 13.11
C GLY A 446 -4.45 -33.68 14.14
N TYR A 447 -5.02 -33.39 15.30
CA TYR A 447 -4.30 -32.87 16.46
C TYR A 447 -3.13 -33.78 16.80
N LYS A 448 -1.89 -33.27 16.78
CA LYS A 448 -0.65 -34.01 17.07
C LYS A 448 -0.47 -35.29 16.23
N ALA A 449 -1.02 -35.32 15.02
CA ALA A 449 -0.84 -36.45 14.13
C ALA A 449 0.63 -36.51 13.64
N GLY A 450 1.30 -37.64 13.82
CA GLY A 450 2.70 -37.84 13.45
C GLY A 450 3.71 -36.95 14.20
N GLU A 451 3.35 -36.39 15.37
CA GLU A 451 4.24 -35.52 16.16
C GLU A 451 5.61 -36.17 16.46
N ASP A 452 5.66 -37.48 16.76
CA ASP A 452 6.90 -38.20 17.09
C ASP A 452 7.80 -38.48 15.87
N VAL A 453 7.31 -38.26 14.64
CA VAL A 453 8.12 -38.48 13.43
C VAL A 453 9.30 -37.53 13.41
N THR A 454 10.50 -38.09 13.25
CA THR A 454 11.73 -37.32 13.06
C THR A 454 12.27 -37.51 11.63
N SER A 455 12.99 -38.58 11.34
CA SER A 455 13.59 -38.86 10.04
C SER A 455 12.76 -39.80 9.14
N GLY A 456 11.61 -40.30 9.63
CA GLY A 456 10.71 -41.17 8.86
C GLY A 456 10.17 -40.48 7.59
N THR A 457 10.02 -41.26 6.51
CA THR A 457 9.56 -40.76 5.21
C THR A 457 8.40 -41.58 4.65
N ASN A 458 7.57 -40.98 3.84
CA ASN A 458 6.45 -41.64 3.13
C ASN A 458 5.45 -42.33 4.08
N ASN A 459 5.15 -41.69 5.24
CA ASN A 459 4.19 -42.19 6.22
C ASN A 459 2.88 -41.41 6.13
N PHE A 460 1.77 -42.05 6.57
CA PHE A 460 0.49 -41.34 6.70
C PHE A 460 -0.15 -41.54 8.07
N PHE A 461 -0.73 -40.47 8.62
CA PHE A 461 -1.31 -40.40 9.96
C PHE A 461 -2.67 -39.70 9.89
N PHE A 462 -3.77 -40.43 10.08
CA PHE A 462 -5.11 -39.88 10.09
C PHE A 462 -5.79 -40.05 11.45
N GLY A 463 -6.05 -38.94 12.12
CA GLY A 463 -6.72 -38.89 13.42
C GLY A 463 -5.85 -38.24 14.52
N LYS A 464 -6.49 -37.94 15.64
CA LYS A 464 -5.85 -37.36 16.82
C LYS A 464 -4.71 -38.27 17.34
N GLU A 465 -3.51 -37.70 17.56
CA GLU A 465 -2.38 -38.38 18.22
C GLU A 465 -1.95 -39.71 17.55
N THR A 466 -2.14 -39.83 16.25
CA THR A 466 -1.72 -41.00 15.47
C THR A 466 -0.20 -41.01 15.25
N GLY A 467 0.43 -42.20 15.30
CA GLY A 467 1.88 -42.35 15.14
C GLY A 467 2.71 -41.89 16.33
N ARG A 468 2.07 -41.62 17.47
CA ARG A 468 2.70 -41.31 18.76
C ARG A 468 2.78 -42.52 19.66
N SER A 469 3.60 -42.44 20.70
CA SER A 469 3.62 -43.43 21.79
C SER A 469 2.20 -43.64 22.32
N GLY A 470 1.75 -44.90 22.38
CA GLY A 470 0.38 -45.23 22.77
C GLY A 470 -0.64 -45.32 21.65
N SER A 471 -0.33 -44.94 20.41
CA SER A 471 -1.19 -45.24 19.26
C SER A 471 -1.08 -46.71 18.82
N PRO A 472 -2.04 -47.23 18.00
CA PRO A 472 -1.99 -48.65 17.56
C PRO A 472 -0.72 -49.06 16.82
N GLY A 473 -0.03 -48.14 16.15
CA GLY A 473 1.25 -48.37 15.48
C GLY A 473 2.46 -48.15 16.37
N GLY A 474 2.28 -47.66 17.60
CA GLY A 474 3.36 -47.14 18.44
C GLY A 474 3.89 -45.80 17.94
N SER A 475 5.01 -45.36 18.56
CA SER A 475 5.70 -44.13 18.09
C SER A 475 6.50 -44.44 16.81
N ILE A 476 6.16 -43.76 15.74
CA ILE A 476 6.87 -43.86 14.46
C ILE A 476 7.83 -42.66 14.35
N THR A 477 9.09 -42.88 14.73
CA THR A 477 10.12 -41.82 14.72
C THR A 477 10.94 -41.81 13.44
N SER A 478 11.47 -42.97 13.01
CA SER A 478 12.32 -43.12 11.82
C SER A 478 11.80 -44.20 10.84
N GLY A 479 10.64 -44.80 11.13
CA GLY A 479 9.98 -45.74 10.23
C GLY A 479 9.58 -45.12 8.92
N ASN A 480 9.63 -45.88 7.82
CA ASN A 480 9.25 -45.42 6.48
C ASN A 480 8.15 -46.31 5.92
N ASN A 481 7.28 -45.70 5.06
CA ASN A 481 6.20 -46.41 4.39
C ASN A 481 5.16 -47.02 5.36
N GLU A 482 4.91 -46.35 6.48
CA GLU A 482 3.95 -46.79 7.49
C GLU A 482 2.67 -45.95 7.47
N GLY A 483 1.54 -46.59 7.80
CA GLY A 483 0.25 -45.90 7.87
C GLY A 483 -0.47 -46.17 9.17
N VAL A 484 -0.96 -45.13 9.87
CA VAL A 484 -1.73 -45.23 11.11
C VAL A 484 -3.08 -44.55 10.96
N LEU A 485 -4.17 -45.28 11.23
CA LEU A 485 -5.54 -44.77 11.24
C LEU A 485 -6.08 -44.78 12.67
N GLY A 486 -6.26 -43.59 13.25
CA GLY A 486 -6.78 -43.42 14.59
C GLY A 486 -5.77 -43.69 15.69
N ASN A 487 -6.10 -43.30 16.92
CA ASN A 487 -5.35 -43.55 18.13
C ASN A 487 -5.93 -44.75 18.93
N SER A 488 -5.43 -45.01 20.15
CA SER A 488 -5.90 -46.09 21.00
C SER A 488 -7.39 -46.05 21.36
N ASN A 489 -8.06 -44.90 21.20
CA ASN A 489 -9.48 -44.72 21.51
C ASN A 489 -10.41 -45.05 20.32
N VAL A 490 -9.84 -45.24 19.12
CA VAL A 490 -10.63 -45.66 17.96
C VAL A 490 -11.00 -47.13 18.11
N SER A 491 -12.26 -47.41 18.35
CA SER A 491 -12.78 -48.77 18.59
C SER A 491 -13.27 -49.48 17.33
N LYS A 492 -13.53 -48.70 16.23
CA LYS A 492 -14.11 -49.27 15.02
C LYS A 492 -13.79 -48.43 13.78
N ILE A 493 -13.37 -49.13 12.72
CA ILE A 493 -13.25 -48.57 11.37
C ILE A 493 -14.32 -49.22 10.50
N ASN A 494 -15.29 -48.45 9.98
CA ASN A 494 -16.34 -48.94 9.10
C ASN A 494 -15.94 -48.69 7.65
N THR A 495 -15.96 -49.75 6.83
CA THR A 495 -15.74 -49.67 5.38
C THR A 495 -16.89 -50.33 4.65
N GLN A 496 -17.32 -49.79 3.52
CA GLN A 496 -18.36 -50.38 2.66
C GLN A 496 -17.83 -51.58 1.88
N VAL A 497 -16.53 -51.61 1.63
CA VAL A 497 -15.85 -52.67 0.87
C VAL A 497 -14.64 -53.20 1.66
N SER A 498 -14.21 -54.42 1.37
CA SER A 498 -13.02 -55.00 2.01
C SER A 498 -11.75 -54.29 1.58
N ILE A 499 -10.80 -54.19 2.48
CA ILE A 499 -9.43 -53.75 2.18
C ILE A 499 -8.76 -54.93 1.43
N THR A 500 -8.27 -54.67 0.22
CA THR A 500 -7.57 -55.65 -0.61
C THR A 500 -6.06 -55.49 -0.50
N VAL A 501 -5.35 -56.57 -0.38
CA VAL A 501 -3.87 -56.61 -0.33
C VAL A 501 -3.37 -57.14 -1.68
N ALA A 502 -2.39 -56.43 -2.27
CA ALA A 502 -1.73 -56.90 -3.49
C ALA A 502 -1.03 -58.25 -3.24
N SER A 503 -1.17 -59.21 -4.13
CA SER A 503 -0.65 -60.56 -3.96
C SER A 503 -0.19 -61.19 -5.31
N ASP A 504 0.41 -60.39 -6.18
CA ASP A 504 0.95 -60.84 -7.47
C ASP A 504 2.20 -61.73 -7.22
N GLU A 505 2.28 -62.87 -7.90
CA GLU A 505 3.42 -63.78 -7.81
C GLU A 505 4.71 -63.12 -8.32
N ARG A 506 4.62 -62.24 -9.28
CA ARG A 506 5.78 -61.52 -9.86
C ARG A 506 6.49 -60.58 -8.88
N ASP A 507 5.77 -60.16 -7.83
CA ASP A 507 6.27 -59.25 -6.80
C ASP A 507 6.77 -60.01 -5.58
N LYS A 508 6.88 -61.37 -5.66
CA LYS A 508 7.26 -62.26 -4.57
C LYS A 508 8.41 -63.15 -5.02
N THR A 509 9.29 -63.51 -4.08
CA THR A 509 10.45 -64.37 -4.33
C THR A 509 10.58 -65.40 -3.19
N ASP A 510 11.46 -66.39 -3.35
CA ASP A 510 11.89 -67.36 -2.36
C ASP A 510 10.74 -68.15 -1.71
N PHE A 511 9.78 -68.58 -2.54
CA PHE A 511 8.66 -69.40 -2.08
C PHE A 511 9.12 -70.68 -1.37
N GLN A 512 8.70 -70.86 -0.13
CA GLN A 512 8.92 -72.05 0.65
C GLN A 512 7.56 -72.60 1.13
N PRO A 513 7.42 -73.92 1.22
CA PRO A 513 6.22 -74.51 1.83
C PRO A 513 6.06 -74.02 3.27
N LEU A 514 4.83 -73.55 3.62
CA LEU A 514 4.53 -73.13 4.98
C LEU A 514 4.65 -74.33 5.93
N ASN A 515 5.41 -74.18 7.05
CA ASN A 515 5.60 -75.23 8.07
C ASN A 515 4.56 -75.17 9.22
N ALA A 516 3.85 -74.04 9.35
CA ALA A 516 2.75 -73.89 10.30
C ALA A 516 1.45 -74.48 9.68
N GLY A 517 0.95 -75.58 10.24
CA GLY A 517 -0.26 -76.25 9.79
C GLY A 517 -1.11 -76.74 10.97
N LEU A 518 -1.63 -77.99 10.90
CA LEU A 518 -2.56 -78.58 11.91
C LEU A 518 -1.98 -78.59 13.32
N ASP A 519 -0.73 -78.93 13.45
CA ASP A 519 -0.08 -79.00 14.77
C ASP A 519 0.13 -77.63 15.41
N PHE A 520 0.40 -76.60 14.61
CA PHE A 520 0.44 -75.17 15.06
C PHE A 520 -0.95 -74.70 15.49
N VAL A 521 -1.98 -74.94 14.68
CA VAL A 521 -3.35 -74.55 14.99
C VAL A 521 -3.91 -75.22 16.24
N ASN A 522 -3.58 -76.49 16.46
CA ASN A 522 -4.01 -77.25 17.64
C ASN A 522 -3.40 -76.71 18.95
N GLN A 523 -2.30 -75.98 18.90
CA GLN A 523 -1.64 -75.41 20.09
C GLN A 523 -2.13 -73.99 20.36
N LEU A 524 -2.84 -73.31 19.41
CA LEU A 524 -3.41 -72.02 19.64
C LEU A 524 -4.56 -72.09 20.64
N THR A 525 -4.56 -71.23 21.64
CA THR A 525 -5.63 -71.09 22.62
C THR A 525 -6.40 -69.81 22.41
N PRO A 526 -7.64 -69.87 21.87
CA PRO A 526 -8.48 -68.69 21.77
C PRO A 526 -9.07 -68.30 23.12
N TYR A 527 -9.13 -67.00 23.40
CA TYR A 527 -9.69 -66.41 24.62
C TYR A 527 -10.84 -65.49 24.31
N THR A 528 -11.73 -65.30 25.29
CA THR A 528 -12.58 -64.14 25.41
C THR A 528 -11.95 -63.16 26.37
N TYR A 529 -11.97 -61.89 26.07
CA TYR A 529 -11.38 -60.87 26.92
C TYR A 529 -12.11 -59.53 26.77
N TYR A 530 -11.76 -58.58 27.65
CA TYR A 530 -12.12 -57.19 27.58
C TYR A 530 -10.85 -56.39 27.41
N TRP A 531 -10.89 -55.38 26.54
CA TRP A 531 -9.79 -54.45 26.42
C TRP A 531 -9.66 -53.59 27.69
N ASP A 532 -8.46 -53.47 28.18
CA ASP A 532 -8.03 -52.53 29.24
C ASP A 532 -6.62 -52.09 28.88
N LYS A 533 -6.56 -51.01 28.05
CA LYS A 533 -5.32 -50.66 27.35
C LYS A 533 -4.38 -49.87 28.28
N ARG A 534 -3.17 -50.37 28.54
CA ARG A 534 -2.12 -49.67 29.32
C ARG A 534 -1.88 -48.26 28.86
N THR A 535 -2.01 -47.97 27.54
CA THR A 535 -1.86 -46.67 26.95
C THR A 535 -2.87 -45.63 27.46
N ASN A 536 -4.03 -46.05 27.96
CA ASN A 536 -5.05 -45.17 28.51
C ASN A 536 -4.75 -44.69 29.93
N TYR A 537 -3.78 -45.31 30.62
CA TYR A 537 -3.34 -44.95 31.96
C TYR A 537 -2.17 -43.98 31.99
N VAL A 538 -1.65 -43.57 30.82
CA VAL A 538 -0.47 -42.70 30.68
C VAL A 538 -0.90 -41.34 30.13
N ASN A 539 -0.48 -40.27 30.82
CA ASN A 539 -0.51 -38.94 30.23
C ASN A 539 0.74 -38.75 29.35
N TRP A 540 0.61 -38.99 28.07
CA TRP A 540 1.70 -38.96 27.09
C TRP A 540 2.29 -37.57 26.87
N GLU A 541 1.55 -36.51 27.19
CA GLU A 541 2.06 -35.14 27.10
C GLU A 541 3.09 -34.86 28.21
N GLU A 542 2.87 -35.40 29.39
CA GLU A 542 3.76 -35.22 30.54
C GLU A 542 4.85 -36.30 30.63
N ASN A 543 4.57 -37.49 30.12
CA ASN A 543 5.41 -38.69 30.29
C ASN A 543 5.56 -39.49 28.97
N PRO A 544 6.16 -38.92 27.92
CA PRO A 544 6.22 -39.57 26.60
C PRO A 544 7.09 -40.81 26.55
N ASP A 545 8.03 -40.96 27.48
CA ASP A 545 8.96 -42.09 27.55
C ASP A 545 8.51 -43.21 28.51
N THR A 546 7.26 -43.18 28.95
CA THR A 546 6.77 -44.19 29.92
C THR A 546 6.95 -45.60 29.38
N ASP A 547 7.55 -46.48 30.19
CA ASP A 547 7.61 -47.89 29.93
C ASP A 547 6.26 -48.54 30.25
N LEU A 548 5.57 -49.01 29.21
CA LEU A 548 4.25 -49.63 29.31
C LEU A 548 4.25 -50.89 30.17
N ASP A 549 5.40 -51.55 30.35
CA ASP A 549 5.49 -52.76 31.19
C ASP A 549 5.45 -52.44 32.68
N THR A 550 5.61 -51.18 33.07
CA THR A 550 5.46 -50.69 34.45
C THR A 550 4.03 -50.31 34.82
N ILE A 551 3.11 -50.29 33.86
CA ILE A 551 1.72 -49.86 34.07
C ILE A 551 0.89 -51.05 34.59
N GLU A 552 0.30 -50.85 35.77
CA GLU A 552 -0.67 -51.78 36.34
C GLU A 552 -2.11 -51.40 35.95
N HIS A 553 -2.91 -52.41 35.63
CA HIS A 553 -4.34 -52.27 35.34
C HIS A 553 -5.14 -52.12 36.63
N ASP A 554 -5.93 -51.07 36.79
CA ASP A 554 -6.87 -50.92 37.91
C ASP A 554 -8.34 -51.10 37.47
N GLY A 555 -8.56 -51.33 36.19
CA GLY A 555 -9.87 -51.59 35.62
C GLY A 555 -10.69 -50.32 35.29
N THR A 556 -10.14 -49.14 35.54
CA THR A 556 -10.86 -47.88 35.28
C THR A 556 -11.06 -47.58 33.80
N HIS A 557 -10.21 -48.14 32.92
CA HIS A 557 -10.26 -48.01 31.46
C HIS A 557 -10.70 -49.28 30.73
N LYS A 558 -11.28 -50.24 31.47
CA LYS A 558 -11.79 -51.47 30.89
C LYS A 558 -13.04 -51.20 30.02
N GLU A 559 -13.03 -51.74 28.79
CA GLU A 559 -14.17 -51.63 27.86
C GLU A 559 -15.35 -52.55 28.28
N ASP A 560 -16.59 -52.14 27.94
CA ASP A 560 -17.80 -52.85 28.39
C ASP A 560 -18.16 -54.09 27.54
N TRP A 561 -17.58 -54.26 26.35
CA TRP A 561 -17.87 -55.40 25.45
C TRP A 561 -16.75 -56.42 25.46
N MET A 562 -17.18 -57.67 25.35
CA MET A 562 -16.29 -58.78 25.26
C MET A 562 -15.82 -59.00 23.81
N ASP A 563 -14.53 -59.19 23.64
CA ASP A 563 -13.88 -59.50 22.38
C ASP A 563 -13.32 -60.93 22.40
N ILE A 564 -12.90 -61.46 21.24
CA ILE A 564 -12.30 -62.79 21.09
C ILE A 564 -10.96 -62.67 20.36
N GLY A 565 -9.99 -63.47 20.75
CA GLY A 565 -8.66 -63.45 20.10
C GLY A 565 -7.64 -64.32 20.79
N PHE A 566 -6.39 -64.09 20.43
CA PHE A 566 -5.23 -64.77 20.97
C PHE A 566 -4.35 -63.78 21.76
N LYS A 567 -3.60 -64.28 22.72
CA LYS A 567 -2.51 -63.53 23.33
C LYS A 567 -1.31 -63.55 22.40
N ALA A 568 -0.81 -62.38 22.02
CA ALA A 568 0.30 -62.24 21.08
C ALA A 568 1.55 -62.96 21.57
N GLN A 569 1.81 -62.92 22.88
CA GLN A 569 2.96 -63.59 23.51
C GLN A 569 2.89 -65.12 23.36
N ASP A 570 1.69 -65.73 23.48
CA ASP A 570 1.52 -67.17 23.30
C ASP A 570 1.77 -67.56 21.84
N VAL A 571 1.31 -66.76 20.89
CA VAL A 571 1.53 -66.97 19.45
C VAL A 571 3.02 -66.82 19.10
N ILE A 572 3.72 -65.83 19.63
CA ILE A 572 5.15 -65.61 19.44
C ILE A 572 5.94 -66.84 19.93
N ALA A 573 5.57 -67.38 21.08
CA ALA A 573 6.23 -68.59 21.63
C ALA A 573 6.05 -69.81 20.71
N LEU A 574 4.84 -69.94 20.09
CA LEU A 574 4.56 -71.01 19.13
C LEU A 574 5.31 -70.81 17.80
N GLU A 575 5.36 -69.61 17.28
CA GLU A 575 6.15 -69.28 16.10
C GLU A 575 7.62 -69.62 16.30
N LYS A 576 8.19 -69.23 17.45
CA LYS A 576 9.58 -69.52 17.81
C LYS A 576 9.86 -71.01 17.90
N ALA A 577 8.91 -71.78 18.41
CA ALA A 577 9.04 -73.23 18.52
C ALA A 577 9.12 -73.96 17.16
N ILE A 578 8.59 -73.37 16.11
CA ILE A 578 8.65 -73.87 14.74
C ILE A 578 9.69 -73.16 13.85
N GLY A 579 10.60 -72.36 14.46
CA GLY A 579 11.72 -71.73 13.78
C GLY A 579 11.47 -70.37 13.19
N HIS A 580 10.41 -69.68 13.64
CA HIS A 580 10.11 -68.31 13.22
C HIS A 580 10.27 -67.34 14.39
N ASP A 581 11.09 -66.30 14.25
CA ASP A 581 11.37 -65.36 15.32
C ASP A 581 11.15 -63.91 14.86
N LEU A 582 10.61 -63.13 15.76
CA LEU A 582 10.43 -61.68 15.57
C LEU A 582 11.77 -60.94 15.40
N GLU A 583 12.78 -61.34 16.15
CA GLU A 583 14.10 -60.70 16.11
C GLU A 583 14.81 -60.94 14.76
N ASP A 584 14.60 -62.12 14.16
CA ASP A 584 15.14 -62.50 12.85
C ASP A 584 14.26 -62.04 11.67
N LYS A 585 13.12 -61.34 11.94
CA LYS A 585 12.12 -60.94 10.97
C LYS A 585 11.54 -62.10 10.13
N THR A 586 11.45 -63.26 10.72
CA THR A 586 10.88 -64.47 10.09
C THR A 586 9.48 -64.82 10.64
N ASN A 587 8.94 -63.98 11.52
CA ASN A 587 7.61 -64.10 12.14
C ASN A 587 6.50 -64.29 11.10
N LEU A 588 5.50 -65.13 11.42
CA LEU A 588 4.38 -65.46 10.53
C LEU A 588 3.21 -64.46 10.69
N VAL A 589 2.65 -64.38 11.89
CA VAL A 589 1.45 -63.58 12.20
C VAL A 589 1.67 -62.54 13.28
N SER A 590 2.72 -62.72 14.10
CA SER A 590 3.06 -61.77 15.14
C SER A 590 3.90 -60.59 14.61
N GLN A 591 3.79 -59.46 15.24
CA GLN A 591 4.66 -58.31 14.99
C GLN A 591 4.78 -57.43 16.23
N ARG A 592 5.71 -56.45 16.22
CA ARG A 592 5.79 -55.37 17.20
C ARG A 592 5.42 -54.03 16.57
N THR A 593 4.98 -53.12 17.41
CA THR A 593 4.87 -51.70 17.01
C THR A 593 6.25 -51.15 16.64
N SER A 594 6.29 -50.05 15.87
CA SER A 594 7.54 -49.44 15.38
C SER A 594 8.46 -48.98 16.51
N ASP A 595 7.92 -48.61 17.69
CA ASP A 595 8.64 -48.29 18.91
C ASP A 595 9.05 -49.53 19.77
N GLY A 596 8.64 -50.71 19.33
CA GLY A 596 8.94 -51.98 20.02
C GLY A 596 8.19 -52.22 21.34
N LYS A 597 7.30 -51.31 21.76
CA LYS A 597 6.65 -51.34 23.10
C LYS A 597 5.45 -52.29 23.18
N MET A 598 4.81 -52.65 22.04
CA MET A 598 3.63 -53.49 22.03
C MET A 598 3.74 -54.65 21.02
N TYR A 599 3.17 -55.79 21.37
CA TYR A 599 3.00 -56.90 20.44
C TYR A 599 1.64 -56.82 19.75
N GLN A 600 1.59 -57.22 18.48
CA GLN A 600 0.42 -57.22 17.63
C GLN A 600 0.27 -58.53 16.87
N LEU A 601 -0.94 -58.86 16.41
CA LEU A 601 -1.23 -60.01 15.55
C LEU A 601 -1.92 -59.56 14.26
N GLN A 602 -1.42 -60.07 13.13
CA GLN A 602 -2.04 -59.88 11.81
C GLN A 602 -3.01 -61.02 11.55
N TYR A 603 -4.27 -60.85 11.97
CA TYR A 603 -5.28 -61.94 11.93
C TYR A 603 -5.54 -62.50 10.52
N GLU A 604 -5.40 -61.72 9.47
CA GLU A 604 -5.53 -62.15 8.08
C GLU A 604 -4.45 -63.18 7.68
N LYS A 605 -3.29 -63.16 8.28
CA LYS A 605 -2.21 -64.13 8.03
C LYS A 605 -2.45 -65.51 8.66
N PHE A 606 -3.44 -65.66 9.54
CA PHE A 606 -3.90 -66.98 9.96
C PHE A 606 -4.64 -67.76 8.83
N VAL A 607 -5.17 -67.07 7.80
CA VAL A 607 -5.92 -67.74 6.72
C VAL A 607 -5.06 -68.77 5.98
N PRO A 608 -3.87 -68.50 5.47
CA PRO A 608 -2.99 -69.50 4.87
C PRO A 608 -2.63 -70.67 5.81
N ILE A 609 -2.43 -70.40 7.09
CA ILE A 609 -2.15 -71.41 8.13
C ILE A 609 -3.37 -72.33 8.32
N LEU A 610 -4.54 -71.77 8.42
CA LEU A 610 -5.80 -72.53 8.53
C LEU A 610 -6.08 -73.37 7.29
N VAL A 611 -5.81 -72.83 6.09
CA VAL A 611 -5.94 -73.61 4.83
C VAL A 611 -5.02 -74.83 4.88
N LYS A 612 -3.77 -74.66 5.25
CA LYS A 612 -2.81 -75.78 5.42
C LYS A 612 -3.27 -76.75 6.48
N ALA A 613 -3.72 -76.29 7.63
CA ALA A 613 -4.24 -77.16 8.71
C ALA A 613 -5.42 -78.00 8.24
N VAL A 614 -6.37 -77.42 7.48
CA VAL A 614 -7.50 -78.15 6.87
C VAL A 614 -7.03 -79.21 5.87
N GLN A 615 -6.06 -78.88 5.00
CA GLN A 615 -5.48 -79.83 4.05
C GLN A 615 -4.81 -81.03 4.76
N GLU A 616 -4.03 -80.80 5.81
CA GLU A 616 -3.40 -81.81 6.61
C GLU A 616 -4.43 -82.67 7.38
N LEU A 617 -5.49 -82.06 7.90
CA LEU A 617 -6.60 -82.78 8.55
C LEU A 617 -7.33 -83.69 7.58
N THR A 618 -7.66 -83.14 6.36
CA THR A 618 -8.31 -83.91 5.31
C THR A 618 -7.48 -85.14 4.92
N ALA A 619 -6.18 -84.98 4.73
CA ALA A 619 -5.30 -86.07 4.40
C ALA A 619 -5.27 -87.18 5.53
N LYS A 620 -5.26 -86.78 6.82
CA LYS A 620 -5.36 -87.69 7.96
C LYS A 620 -6.69 -88.43 8.02
N VAL A 621 -7.81 -87.76 7.72
CA VAL A 621 -9.16 -88.39 7.62
C VAL A 621 -9.20 -89.39 6.49
N GLU A 622 -8.73 -89.03 5.27
CA GLU A 622 -8.64 -89.98 4.16
C GLU A 622 -7.76 -91.22 4.42
N GLU A 623 -6.69 -91.04 5.19
CA GLU A 623 -5.85 -92.17 5.63
C GLU A 623 -6.60 -93.10 6.62
N LEU A 624 -7.35 -92.50 7.55
CA LEU A 624 -8.19 -93.25 8.51
C LEU A 624 -9.35 -93.99 7.88
N GLU A 625 -9.94 -93.42 6.82
CA GLU A 625 -11.05 -94.03 6.02
C GLU A 625 -10.55 -95.22 5.15
N LYS A 626 -9.27 -95.25 4.80
CA LYS A 626 -8.65 -96.35 4.02
C LYS A 626 -8.18 -97.51 4.85
N ASN A 627 -8.05 -97.35 6.18
CA ASN A 627 -7.74 -98.40 7.14
C ASN A 627 -9.00 -98.94 7.81
#